data_a82c5eb37aa0b8dc5cbfb17bac3caf0a
#
_entry.id   a82c5eb37aa0b8dc5cbfb17bac3caf0a
#
_cell.length_a   1.000
_cell.length_b   1.000
_cell.length_c   1.000
_cell.angle_alpha   90.00
_cell.angle_beta   90.00
_cell.angle_gamma   90.00
#
_symmetry.space_group_name_H-M   'P 1'
#
loop_
_entity.id
_entity.type
_entity.pdbx_description
1 polymer ?
#
loop_
_entity_poly.entity_id
_entity_poly.type
_entity_poly.pdbx_seq_one_letter_code
_entity_poly.pdbx_strand_id
1 'polypeptide(L)'
;MKYLQTIAGLRAKSGGTSTCTYDLIKAMRGLSCNVDLMTLQADDLLGNNEWWIKALPNDSISSYGYSRNMNRFLQKSDYDLYHTNGMWMYCNHETCLVARKKDKPYVITPHGMLYTQALARSAWKKKLLLAMGGGAKDLKYATCIHVTCSTEMKFYKALGYHNPIAVIPNPVTIPHYIPNIITHGERKSIGYLGRLHPYKRPDALIKAWARLKEETVGFELLFMGKGTDEYEQYLHKLVDDLHLKNVSFLGMVTGEDKFKRLTSMRVLCVPSKTENFGMTVAEALIAQTPVICTKTAPWEELNTRHCGWWVDNDIDTLAQTIREALLLPQSEIDKMGENGKLLIETNYTDTQIALKMKQLYEWILTGGEKPEFVYE
;
A
#
# COMPACT_ATOMS: atom_id res chain seq x y z
N MET A 1 -1.91 -12.31 -25.97
CA MET A 1 -2.29 -10.93 -25.57
C MET A 1 -1.10 -10.26 -24.94
N LYS A 2 -0.90 -8.96 -25.23
CA LYS A 2 0.20 -8.15 -24.69
C LYS A 2 -0.39 -7.02 -23.85
N TYR A 3 0.16 -6.79 -22.68
CA TYR A 3 -0.32 -5.78 -21.75
C TYR A 3 0.80 -4.77 -21.46
N LEU A 4 0.42 -3.50 -21.31
CA LEU A 4 1.33 -2.46 -20.85
C LEU A 4 0.81 -1.89 -19.53
N GLN A 5 1.63 -1.98 -18.50
CA GLN A 5 1.43 -1.12 -17.32
C GLN A 5 2.36 0.08 -17.38
N THR A 6 1.90 1.21 -16.84
CA THR A 6 2.68 2.45 -16.80
C THR A 6 2.68 3.04 -15.40
N ILE A 7 3.82 3.59 -15.00
CA ILE A 7 3.99 4.30 -13.73
C ILE A 7 4.97 5.46 -13.93
N ALA A 8 4.73 6.59 -13.28
CA ALA A 8 5.56 7.78 -13.42
C ALA A 8 6.99 7.60 -12.91
N GLY A 9 7.18 6.80 -11.88
CA GLY A 9 8.49 6.48 -11.32
C GLY A 9 8.50 5.13 -10.61
N LEU A 10 9.56 4.37 -10.78
CA LEU A 10 9.74 3.02 -10.23
C LEU A 10 11.01 2.96 -9.36
N ARG A 11 11.16 3.91 -8.45
CA ARG A 11 12.34 3.97 -7.57
C ARG A 11 12.15 3.08 -6.35
N ALA A 12 13.20 2.43 -5.88
CA ALA A 12 13.20 1.63 -4.65
C ALA A 12 12.77 2.47 -3.43
N LYS A 13 13.14 3.75 -3.41
CA LYS A 13 12.80 4.70 -2.34
C LYS A 13 11.40 5.34 -2.47
N SER A 14 10.67 5.10 -3.56
CA SER A 14 9.38 5.75 -3.82
C SER A 14 8.21 5.23 -2.95
N GLY A 15 8.42 4.14 -2.21
CA GLY A 15 7.43 3.57 -1.29
C GLY A 15 6.46 2.58 -1.96
N GLY A 16 5.36 2.28 -1.26
CA GLY A 16 4.49 1.13 -1.51
C GLY A 16 3.94 1.00 -2.93
N THR A 17 3.55 2.09 -3.60
CA THR A 17 2.98 2.02 -4.95
C THR A 17 3.96 1.44 -5.97
N SER A 18 5.22 1.89 -5.95
CA SER A 18 6.25 1.39 -6.87
C SER A 18 6.55 -0.09 -6.63
N THR A 19 6.72 -0.48 -5.37
CA THR A 19 6.98 -1.87 -4.98
C THR A 19 5.81 -2.78 -5.35
N CYS A 20 4.58 -2.42 -4.98
CA CYS A 20 3.39 -3.23 -5.31
C CYS A 20 3.19 -3.38 -6.83
N THR A 21 3.43 -2.32 -7.62
CA THR A 21 3.31 -2.40 -9.07
C THR A 21 4.36 -3.35 -9.66
N TYR A 22 5.61 -3.24 -9.18
CA TYR A 22 6.69 -4.12 -9.62
C TYR A 22 6.41 -5.59 -9.25
N ASP A 23 6.05 -5.86 -8.00
CA ASP A 23 5.78 -7.21 -7.50
C ASP A 23 4.60 -7.86 -8.23
N LEU A 24 3.51 -7.09 -8.46
CA LEU A 24 2.37 -7.56 -9.24
C LEU A 24 2.77 -7.99 -10.66
N ILE A 25 3.52 -7.15 -11.37
CA ILE A 25 3.91 -7.45 -12.74
C ILE A 25 4.86 -8.64 -12.78
N LYS A 26 5.82 -8.71 -11.86
CA LYS A 26 6.73 -9.84 -11.74
C LYS A 26 5.97 -11.15 -11.53
N ALA A 27 4.97 -11.16 -10.64
CA ALA A 27 4.11 -12.33 -10.40
C ALA A 27 3.26 -12.68 -11.62
N MET A 28 2.65 -11.68 -12.30
CA MET A 28 1.91 -11.92 -13.54
C MET A 28 2.78 -12.55 -14.62
N ARG A 29 4.03 -12.11 -14.75
CA ARG A 29 4.99 -12.72 -15.67
C ARG A 29 5.33 -14.16 -15.29
N GLY A 30 5.44 -14.45 -14.00
CA GLY A 30 5.55 -15.83 -13.48
C GLY A 30 4.39 -16.73 -13.92
N LEU A 31 3.20 -16.14 -14.12
CA LEU A 31 2.01 -16.81 -14.68
C LEU A 31 1.96 -16.79 -16.23
N SER A 32 3.09 -16.54 -16.89
CA SER A 32 3.21 -16.44 -18.34
C SER A 32 2.40 -15.31 -19.01
N CYS A 33 1.98 -14.29 -18.24
CA CYS A 33 1.37 -13.11 -18.82
C CYS A 33 2.42 -12.23 -19.51
N ASN A 34 2.15 -11.80 -20.74
CA ASN A 34 3.04 -10.91 -21.48
C ASN A 34 2.76 -9.44 -21.09
N VAL A 35 3.32 -9.01 -19.94
CA VAL A 35 3.15 -7.65 -19.38
C VAL A 35 4.47 -6.91 -19.42
N ASP A 36 4.49 -5.73 -20.01
CA ASP A 36 5.61 -4.80 -19.95
C ASP A 36 5.26 -3.65 -18.98
N LEU A 37 6.29 -3.08 -18.33
CA LEU A 37 6.18 -1.92 -17.46
C LEU A 37 6.95 -0.74 -18.04
N MET A 38 6.27 0.36 -18.37
CA MET A 38 6.92 1.60 -18.81
C MET A 38 7.10 2.56 -17.63
N THR A 39 8.30 3.09 -17.49
CA THR A 39 8.66 4.11 -16.49
C THR A 39 9.78 5.01 -16.99
N LEU A 40 10.11 6.06 -16.26
CA LEU A 40 11.32 6.84 -16.49
C LEU A 40 12.53 6.24 -15.75
N GLN A 41 13.70 6.34 -16.35
CA GLN A 41 14.97 5.86 -15.81
C GLN A 41 15.34 6.62 -14.52
N ALA A 42 15.90 5.90 -13.56
CA ALA A 42 16.38 6.43 -12.30
C ALA A 42 17.55 5.57 -11.78
N ASP A 43 18.41 6.15 -10.95
CA ASP A 43 19.61 5.49 -10.42
C ASP A 43 19.27 4.30 -9.50
N ASP A 44 18.14 4.41 -8.77
CA ASP A 44 17.65 3.41 -7.83
C ASP A 44 16.40 2.67 -8.34
N LEU A 45 16.39 2.35 -9.64
CA LEU A 45 15.25 1.71 -10.32
C LEU A 45 15.05 0.27 -9.81
N LEU A 46 13.84 -0.05 -9.39
CA LEU A 46 13.44 -1.43 -9.08
C LEU A 46 13.54 -2.28 -10.35
N GLY A 47 14.16 -3.47 -10.24
CA GLY A 47 14.26 -4.41 -11.36
C GLY A 47 15.06 -3.88 -12.55
N ASN A 48 16.13 -3.13 -12.32
CA ASN A 48 16.93 -2.48 -13.37
C ASN A 48 17.42 -3.42 -14.49
N ASN A 49 17.54 -4.73 -14.20
CA ASN A 49 17.98 -5.75 -15.16
C ASN A 49 16.83 -6.54 -15.81
N GLU A 50 15.59 -6.21 -15.51
CA GLU A 50 14.43 -6.91 -16.03
C GLU A 50 14.08 -6.43 -17.45
N TRP A 51 14.19 -7.29 -18.44
CA TRP A 51 13.99 -6.96 -19.87
C TRP A 51 12.56 -6.45 -20.20
N TRP A 52 11.59 -6.77 -19.37
CA TRP A 52 10.20 -6.32 -19.50
C TRP A 52 9.96 -4.91 -18.93
N ILE A 53 10.94 -4.33 -18.23
CA ILE A 53 10.88 -2.93 -17.81
C ILE A 53 11.40 -2.04 -18.94
N LYS A 54 10.52 -1.21 -19.47
CA LYS A 54 10.85 -0.20 -20.50
C LYS A 54 11.21 1.10 -19.78
N ALA A 55 12.40 1.13 -19.18
CA ALA A 55 12.95 2.31 -18.53
C ALA A 55 13.42 3.32 -19.60
N LEU A 56 12.65 4.38 -19.78
CA LEU A 56 12.93 5.41 -20.79
C LEU A 56 13.86 6.49 -20.23
N PRO A 57 14.74 7.09 -21.04
CA PRO A 57 15.56 8.21 -20.60
C PRO A 57 14.72 9.29 -19.95
N ASN A 58 15.13 9.77 -18.78
CA ASN A 58 14.40 10.78 -18.03
C ASN A 58 14.64 12.17 -18.62
N ASP A 59 13.71 12.64 -19.41
CA ASP A 59 13.66 13.96 -20.01
C ASP A 59 12.53 14.83 -19.43
N SER A 60 12.05 14.48 -18.25
CA SER A 60 10.96 15.20 -17.59
C SER A 60 11.43 16.59 -17.13
N ILE A 61 10.73 17.64 -17.57
CA ILE A 61 11.06 19.05 -17.31
C ILE A 61 10.12 19.75 -16.32
N SER A 62 9.12 19.04 -15.79
CA SER A 62 8.11 19.64 -14.91
C SER A 62 7.66 18.69 -13.81
N SER A 63 7.05 19.23 -12.76
CA SER A 63 6.41 18.44 -11.70
C SER A 63 5.22 17.59 -12.19
N TYR A 64 4.66 17.89 -13.36
CA TYR A 64 3.66 17.08 -14.03
C TYR A 64 4.28 15.86 -14.72
N GLY A 65 5.60 15.89 -14.95
CA GLY A 65 6.35 14.76 -15.52
C GLY A 65 6.19 14.62 -17.02
N TYR A 66 5.99 15.72 -17.78
CA TYR A 66 5.98 15.66 -19.23
C TYR A 66 7.29 15.09 -19.77
N SER A 67 7.21 14.08 -20.62
CA SER A 67 8.34 13.39 -21.22
C SER A 67 8.07 13.12 -22.70
N ARG A 68 8.97 13.59 -23.57
CA ARG A 68 8.92 13.28 -25.01
C ARG A 68 9.20 11.80 -25.28
N ASN A 69 10.06 11.19 -24.47
CA ASN A 69 10.39 9.79 -24.62
C ASN A 69 9.19 8.91 -24.29
N MET A 70 8.45 9.21 -23.19
CA MET A 70 7.19 8.51 -22.88
C MET A 70 6.16 8.69 -23.99
N ASN A 71 5.93 9.92 -24.44
CA ASN A 71 4.99 10.19 -25.52
C ASN A 71 5.35 9.35 -26.76
N ARG A 72 6.58 9.43 -27.24
CA ARG A 72 7.04 8.70 -28.43
C ARG A 72 6.90 7.19 -28.28
N PHE A 73 7.22 6.65 -27.10
CA PHE A 73 7.06 5.24 -26.82
C PHE A 73 5.58 4.83 -26.89
N LEU A 74 4.70 5.54 -26.18
CA LEU A 74 3.27 5.23 -26.14
C LEU A 74 2.62 5.34 -27.52
N GLN A 75 2.94 6.38 -28.31
CA GLN A 75 2.41 6.56 -29.65
C GLN A 75 2.80 5.38 -30.59
N LYS A 76 4.00 4.83 -30.42
CA LYS A 76 4.50 3.69 -31.22
C LYS A 76 4.12 2.32 -30.66
N SER A 77 3.64 2.25 -29.41
CA SER A 77 3.30 1.00 -28.74
C SER A 77 2.09 0.31 -29.39
N ASP A 78 2.07 -1.02 -29.35
CA ASP A 78 0.96 -1.84 -29.81
C ASP A 78 0.68 -2.94 -28.77
N TYR A 79 -0.19 -2.61 -27.82
CA TYR A 79 -0.63 -3.52 -26.77
C TYR A 79 -2.14 -3.72 -26.85
N ASP A 80 -2.61 -4.87 -26.41
CA ASP A 80 -4.04 -5.20 -26.41
C ASP A 80 -4.79 -4.49 -25.28
N LEU A 81 -4.11 -4.20 -24.16
CA LEU A 81 -4.65 -3.49 -23.02
C LEU A 81 -3.59 -2.60 -22.38
N TYR A 82 -3.99 -1.41 -21.96
CA TYR A 82 -3.17 -0.43 -21.24
C TYR A 82 -3.65 -0.32 -19.79
N HIS A 83 -2.72 -0.20 -18.84
CA HIS A 83 -3.04 -0.02 -17.44
C HIS A 83 -2.11 1.02 -16.82
N THR A 84 -2.67 2.07 -16.24
CA THR A 84 -1.86 3.12 -15.61
C THR A 84 -2.00 3.10 -14.09
N ASN A 85 -0.85 3.23 -13.40
CA ASN A 85 -0.75 3.24 -11.95
C ASN A 85 -0.55 4.67 -11.44
N GLY A 86 -1.50 5.15 -10.65
CA GLY A 86 -1.56 6.53 -10.14
C GLY A 86 -2.44 7.45 -10.98
N MET A 87 -2.47 8.71 -10.54
CA MET A 87 -3.20 9.82 -11.15
C MET A 87 -2.31 11.08 -11.15
N TRP A 88 -2.75 12.11 -11.83
CA TRP A 88 -2.20 13.48 -11.78
C TRP A 88 -0.86 13.70 -12.48
N MET A 89 -0.24 12.65 -13.05
CA MET A 89 1.03 12.75 -13.79
C MET A 89 0.81 12.60 -15.29
N TYR A 90 1.72 13.15 -16.07
CA TYR A 90 1.67 13.08 -17.54
C TYR A 90 1.54 11.64 -18.05
N CYS A 91 2.32 10.70 -17.51
CA CYS A 91 2.26 9.31 -17.95
C CYS A 91 0.87 8.69 -17.79
N ASN A 92 0.13 9.05 -16.74
CA ASN A 92 -1.21 8.51 -16.50
C ASN A 92 -2.18 8.99 -17.58
N HIS A 93 -2.20 10.32 -17.82
CA HIS A 93 -3.04 10.93 -18.86
C HIS A 93 -2.68 10.43 -20.26
N GLU A 94 -1.40 10.44 -20.62
CA GLU A 94 -0.95 10.07 -21.97
C GLU A 94 -1.24 8.59 -22.27
N THR A 95 -1.10 7.71 -21.28
CA THR A 95 -1.48 6.30 -21.43
C THR A 95 -2.97 6.15 -21.76
N CYS A 96 -3.85 6.83 -21.02
CA CYS A 96 -5.28 6.81 -21.28
C CYS A 96 -5.64 7.43 -22.65
N LEU A 97 -4.98 8.55 -22.99
CA LEU A 97 -5.20 9.23 -24.26
C LEU A 97 -4.81 8.36 -25.46
N VAL A 98 -3.65 7.71 -25.39
CA VAL A 98 -3.15 6.83 -26.44
C VAL A 98 -4.03 5.58 -26.58
N ALA A 99 -4.45 4.98 -25.47
CA ALA A 99 -5.37 3.85 -25.50
C ALA A 99 -6.68 4.22 -26.22
N ARG A 100 -7.30 5.36 -25.86
CA ARG A 100 -8.51 5.86 -26.55
C ARG A 100 -8.29 6.12 -28.04
N LYS A 101 -7.17 6.75 -28.42
CA LYS A 101 -6.85 7.02 -29.83
C LYS A 101 -6.67 5.75 -30.68
N LYS A 102 -6.27 4.66 -30.03
CA LYS A 102 -6.05 3.35 -30.67
C LYS A 102 -7.25 2.41 -30.53
N ASP A 103 -8.34 2.89 -29.93
CA ASP A 103 -9.52 2.06 -29.61
C ASP A 103 -9.17 0.80 -28.80
N LYS A 104 -8.28 0.97 -27.82
CA LYS A 104 -7.85 -0.10 -26.90
C LYS A 104 -8.41 0.10 -25.51
N PRO A 105 -8.80 -0.99 -24.82
CA PRO A 105 -9.25 -0.90 -23.45
C PRO A 105 -8.12 -0.43 -22.51
N TYR A 106 -8.50 0.29 -21.45
CA TYR A 106 -7.56 0.67 -20.43
C TYR A 106 -8.12 0.64 -19.01
N VAL A 107 -7.23 0.38 -18.08
CA VAL A 107 -7.49 0.31 -16.64
C VAL A 107 -6.72 1.44 -15.94
N ILE A 108 -7.30 2.01 -14.90
CA ILE A 108 -6.65 2.98 -14.01
C ILE A 108 -6.64 2.43 -12.59
N THR A 109 -5.47 2.41 -11.94
CA THR A 109 -5.35 2.18 -10.50
C THR A 109 -4.97 3.49 -9.81
N PRO A 110 -5.89 4.15 -9.09
CA PRO A 110 -5.63 5.45 -8.46
C PRO A 110 -4.70 5.38 -7.24
N HIS A 111 -4.56 4.24 -6.58
CA HIS A 111 -3.77 4.06 -5.35
C HIS A 111 -4.09 5.07 -4.24
N GLY A 112 -5.37 5.28 -3.95
CA GLY A 112 -5.86 6.21 -2.92
C GLY A 112 -5.79 7.70 -3.29
N MET A 113 -5.34 8.03 -4.50
CA MET A 113 -5.21 9.44 -4.93
C MET A 113 -6.55 10.15 -5.16
N LEU A 114 -7.67 9.40 -5.13
CA LEU A 114 -9.03 9.93 -5.27
C LEU A 114 -9.78 10.03 -3.93
N TYR A 115 -9.15 9.71 -2.81
CA TYR A 115 -9.74 9.96 -1.49
C TYR A 115 -9.98 11.47 -1.27
N THR A 116 -11.03 11.81 -0.53
CA THR A 116 -11.40 13.21 -0.24
C THR A 116 -10.22 14.00 0.32
N GLN A 117 -9.46 13.42 1.26
CA GLN A 117 -8.29 14.05 1.84
C GLN A 117 -7.16 14.24 0.81
N ALA A 118 -6.98 13.27 -0.10
CA ALA A 118 -6.02 13.39 -1.17
C ALA A 118 -6.45 14.46 -2.19
N LEU A 119 -7.73 14.53 -2.52
CA LEU A 119 -8.28 15.54 -3.42
C LEU A 119 -8.19 16.97 -2.84
N ALA A 120 -8.35 17.11 -1.53
CA ALA A 120 -8.23 18.40 -0.83
C ALA A 120 -6.81 19.00 -0.91
N ARG A 121 -5.77 18.16 -1.00
CA ARG A 121 -4.38 18.63 -1.19
C ARG A 121 -4.21 19.18 -2.60
N SER A 122 -3.85 20.48 -2.71
CA SER A 122 -3.75 21.20 -4.00
C SER A 122 -5.04 21.10 -4.85
N ALA A 123 -6.19 21.22 -4.20
CA ALA A 123 -7.51 20.99 -4.80
C ALA A 123 -7.72 21.75 -6.12
N TRP A 124 -7.27 23.01 -6.19
CA TRP A 124 -7.42 23.83 -7.39
C TRP A 124 -6.64 23.26 -8.59
N LYS A 125 -5.39 22.75 -8.37
CA LYS A 125 -4.59 22.11 -9.43
C LYS A 125 -5.26 20.84 -9.93
N LYS A 126 -5.81 20.02 -9.03
CA LYS A 126 -6.49 18.77 -9.38
C LYS A 126 -7.81 19.05 -10.09
N LYS A 127 -8.59 20.05 -9.65
CA LYS A 127 -9.79 20.49 -10.38
C LYS A 127 -9.45 20.96 -11.79
N LEU A 128 -8.35 21.69 -11.95
CA LEU A 128 -7.88 22.13 -13.27
C LEU A 128 -7.47 20.93 -14.14
N LEU A 129 -6.71 19.98 -13.60
CA LEU A 129 -6.31 18.77 -14.32
C LEU A 129 -7.51 17.89 -14.70
N LEU A 130 -8.52 17.80 -13.85
CA LEU A 130 -9.76 17.08 -14.18
C LEU A 130 -10.52 17.79 -15.31
N ALA A 131 -10.71 19.11 -15.21
CA ALA A 131 -11.53 19.86 -16.15
C ALA A 131 -10.83 20.11 -17.49
N MET A 132 -9.61 20.62 -17.47
CA MET A 132 -8.87 21.07 -18.66
C MET A 132 -7.78 20.08 -19.10
N GLY A 133 -7.20 19.33 -18.17
CA GLY A 133 -6.13 18.37 -18.41
C GLY A 133 -6.59 16.97 -18.89
N GLY A 134 -7.88 16.78 -19.18
CA GLY A 134 -8.40 15.50 -19.67
C GLY A 134 -8.65 14.44 -18.62
N GLY A 135 -8.30 14.68 -17.34
CA GLY A 135 -8.43 13.68 -16.28
C GLY A 135 -9.85 13.18 -16.04
N ALA A 136 -10.87 14.05 -16.21
CA ALA A 136 -12.28 13.63 -16.16
C ALA A 136 -12.63 12.67 -17.30
N LYS A 137 -12.09 12.92 -18.50
CA LYS A 137 -12.27 12.02 -19.65
C LYS A 137 -11.54 10.69 -19.43
N ASP A 138 -10.35 10.74 -18.82
CA ASP A 138 -9.60 9.52 -18.50
C ASP A 138 -10.39 8.61 -17.57
N LEU A 139 -10.98 9.17 -16.50
CA LEU A 139 -11.85 8.43 -15.59
C LEU A 139 -13.13 7.96 -16.28
N LYS A 140 -13.82 8.85 -17.01
CA LYS A 140 -15.11 8.55 -17.64
C LYS A 140 -15.04 7.40 -18.65
N TYR A 141 -13.97 7.33 -19.43
CA TYR A 141 -13.81 6.36 -20.52
C TYR A 141 -12.91 5.17 -20.17
N ALA A 142 -12.46 5.05 -18.93
CA ALA A 142 -11.75 3.86 -18.49
C ALA A 142 -12.66 2.62 -18.62
N THR A 143 -12.13 1.55 -19.18
CA THR A 143 -12.85 0.28 -19.33
C THR A 143 -13.14 -0.33 -17.95
N CYS A 144 -12.21 -0.18 -17.02
CA CYS A 144 -12.36 -0.59 -15.64
C CYS A 144 -11.48 0.28 -14.73
N ILE A 145 -11.94 0.51 -13.51
CA ILE A 145 -11.11 1.09 -12.45
C ILE A 145 -10.68 -0.03 -11.51
N HIS A 146 -9.38 -0.18 -11.31
CA HIS A 146 -8.83 -1.08 -10.31
C HIS A 146 -8.63 -0.32 -9.00
N VAL A 147 -9.20 -0.79 -7.92
CA VAL A 147 -9.01 -0.26 -6.56
C VAL A 147 -8.50 -1.35 -5.64
N THR A 148 -7.74 -0.95 -4.63
CA THR A 148 -7.08 -1.91 -3.74
C THR A 148 -7.97 -2.39 -2.59
N CYS A 149 -9.11 -1.73 -2.36
CA CYS A 149 -10.03 -2.07 -1.28
C CYS A 149 -11.44 -1.49 -1.51
N SER A 150 -12.42 -2.01 -0.77
CA SER A 150 -13.82 -1.55 -0.81
C SER A 150 -13.98 -0.08 -0.39
N THR A 151 -13.12 0.42 0.49
CA THR A 151 -13.14 1.83 0.89
C THR A 151 -12.78 2.73 -0.30
N GLU A 152 -11.73 2.39 -1.06
CA GLU A 152 -11.36 3.14 -2.28
C GLU A 152 -12.49 3.10 -3.33
N MET A 153 -13.16 1.95 -3.49
CA MET A 153 -14.35 1.83 -4.34
C MET A 153 -15.46 2.80 -3.93
N LYS A 154 -15.77 2.90 -2.63
CA LYS A 154 -16.79 3.85 -2.14
C LYS A 154 -16.44 5.29 -2.48
N PHE A 155 -15.18 5.70 -2.30
CA PHE A 155 -14.73 7.03 -2.67
C PHE A 155 -14.81 7.28 -4.18
N TYR A 156 -14.46 6.29 -5.01
CA TYR A 156 -14.57 6.42 -6.45
C TYR A 156 -16.05 6.56 -6.90
N LYS A 157 -16.94 5.72 -6.41
CA LYS A 157 -18.38 5.80 -6.69
C LYS A 157 -18.99 7.16 -6.31
N ALA A 158 -18.53 7.75 -5.21
CA ALA A 158 -18.96 9.09 -4.77
C ALA A 158 -18.57 10.23 -5.74
N LEU A 159 -17.65 10.00 -6.68
CA LEU A 159 -17.32 10.95 -7.74
C LEU A 159 -18.33 10.97 -8.91
N GLY A 160 -19.30 10.05 -8.91
CA GLY A 160 -20.38 9.97 -9.92
C GLY A 160 -19.97 9.31 -11.23
N TYR A 161 -18.89 8.54 -11.27
CA TYR A 161 -18.54 7.69 -12.42
C TYR A 161 -19.18 6.31 -12.30
N HIS A 162 -19.48 5.67 -13.44
CA HIS A 162 -20.21 4.39 -13.52
C HIS A 162 -19.42 3.28 -14.23
N ASN A 163 -18.12 3.38 -14.25
CA ASN A 163 -17.26 2.32 -14.80
C ASN A 163 -17.33 1.06 -13.95
N PRO A 164 -17.14 -0.13 -14.53
CA PRO A 164 -16.82 -1.33 -13.75
C PRO A 164 -15.62 -1.09 -12.81
N ILE A 165 -15.70 -1.59 -11.58
CA ILE A 165 -14.67 -1.41 -10.57
C ILE A 165 -14.18 -2.78 -10.11
N ALA A 166 -12.91 -3.09 -10.35
CA ALA A 166 -12.27 -4.28 -9.83
C ALA A 166 -11.64 -3.98 -8.46
N VAL A 167 -12.05 -4.72 -7.43
CA VAL A 167 -11.46 -4.63 -6.09
C VAL A 167 -10.44 -5.75 -5.96
N ILE A 168 -9.17 -5.43 -6.22
CA ILE A 168 -8.04 -6.37 -6.13
C ILE A 168 -6.99 -5.77 -5.20
N PRO A 169 -6.68 -6.42 -4.06
CA PRO A 169 -5.69 -5.92 -3.10
C PRO A 169 -4.29 -5.78 -3.69
N ASN A 170 -3.42 -5.06 -2.99
CA ASN A 170 -2.00 -5.08 -3.32
C ASN A 170 -1.39 -6.47 -3.04
N PRO A 171 -0.44 -6.94 -3.86
CA PRO A 171 0.27 -8.19 -3.61
C PRO A 171 1.17 -8.10 -2.39
N VAL A 172 1.29 -9.20 -1.69
CA VAL A 172 2.23 -9.37 -0.58
C VAL A 172 3.24 -10.44 -0.96
N THR A 173 4.47 -10.02 -1.25
CA THR A 173 5.58 -10.95 -1.51
C THR A 173 6.07 -11.52 -0.19
N ILE A 174 6.04 -12.83 -0.06
CA ILE A 174 6.53 -13.53 1.15
C ILE A 174 8.05 -13.66 1.05
N PRO A 175 8.82 -13.03 1.96
CA PRO A 175 10.27 -13.15 1.95
C PRO A 175 10.72 -14.56 2.32
N HIS A 176 11.71 -15.09 1.60
CA HIS A 176 12.27 -16.42 1.87
C HIS A 176 12.99 -16.54 3.21
N TYR A 177 13.33 -15.41 3.83
CA TYR A 177 14.11 -15.32 5.06
C TYR A 177 13.28 -14.97 6.31
N ILE A 178 11.94 -15.12 6.26
CA ILE A 178 11.15 -14.92 7.49
C ILE A 178 11.58 -15.99 8.49
N PRO A 179 12.09 -15.59 9.66
CA PRO A 179 12.49 -16.57 10.67
C PRO A 179 11.30 -17.44 11.05
N ASN A 180 11.49 -18.75 11.12
CA ASN A 180 10.52 -19.59 11.80
C ASN A 180 10.45 -19.10 13.24
N ILE A 181 9.24 -18.76 13.69
CA ILE A 181 9.05 -18.36 15.08
C ILE A 181 9.25 -19.59 15.94
N ILE A 182 10.47 -19.74 16.43
CA ILE A 182 10.74 -20.55 17.59
C ILE A 182 10.61 -19.60 18.77
N THR A 183 9.39 -19.35 19.21
CA THR A 183 9.16 -18.52 20.39
C THR A 183 9.54 -19.32 21.62
N HIS A 184 10.79 -19.24 22.03
CA HIS A 184 11.26 -19.73 23.32
C HIS A 184 11.15 -18.68 24.43
N GLY A 185 10.31 -17.64 24.23
CA GLY A 185 10.16 -16.57 25.20
C GLY A 185 8.98 -15.65 24.96
N GLU A 186 8.63 -14.89 25.99
CA GLU A 186 7.58 -13.90 25.98
C GLU A 186 7.99 -12.70 25.10
N ARG A 187 7.14 -12.32 24.16
CA ARG A 187 7.35 -11.11 23.32
C ARG A 187 7.00 -9.88 24.14
N LYS A 188 7.97 -8.98 24.32
CA LYS A 188 7.85 -7.81 25.21
C LYS A 188 7.92 -6.46 24.51
N SER A 189 7.76 -6.42 23.19
CA SER A 189 7.76 -5.16 22.46
C SER A 189 6.45 -4.93 21.69
N ILE A 190 5.99 -3.69 21.74
CA ILE A 190 4.95 -3.16 20.87
C ILE A 190 5.66 -2.34 19.79
N GLY A 191 5.30 -2.51 18.53
CA GLY A 191 5.99 -1.86 17.41
C GLY A 191 5.14 -0.86 16.67
N TYR A 192 5.82 0.09 16.05
CA TYR A 192 5.33 0.93 14.98
C TYR A 192 6.27 0.77 13.78
N LEU A 193 5.72 0.56 12.59
CA LEU A 193 6.48 0.48 11.34
C LEU A 193 5.91 1.44 10.31
N GLY A 194 6.70 2.39 9.84
CA GLY A 194 6.29 3.30 8.79
C GLY A 194 6.93 4.67 8.87
N ARG A 195 6.59 5.52 7.91
CA ARG A 195 7.07 6.91 7.90
C ARG A 195 6.58 7.64 9.17
N LEU A 196 7.49 8.30 9.86
CA LEU A 196 7.15 9.19 10.97
C LEU A 196 6.53 10.47 10.38
N HIS A 197 5.21 10.52 10.37
CA HIS A 197 4.45 11.60 9.72
C HIS A 197 3.10 11.81 10.42
N PRO A 198 2.58 13.05 10.54
CA PRO A 198 1.32 13.34 11.23
C PRO A 198 0.10 12.54 10.74
N TYR A 199 0.05 12.12 9.47
CA TYR A 199 -1.02 11.25 8.96
C TYR A 199 -0.91 9.79 9.43
N LYS A 200 0.30 9.35 9.80
CA LYS A 200 0.56 8.00 10.33
C LYS A 200 0.44 7.93 11.85
N ARG A 201 0.37 9.07 12.52
CA ARG A 201 0.08 9.25 13.94
C ARG A 201 0.99 8.48 14.91
N PRO A 202 2.30 8.46 14.77
CA PRO A 202 3.16 7.92 15.82
C PRO A 202 2.99 8.65 17.15
N ASP A 203 2.62 9.95 17.14
CA ASP A 203 2.28 10.74 18.31
C ASP A 203 1.08 10.21 19.09
N ALA A 204 0.07 9.69 18.40
CA ALA A 204 -1.09 9.09 19.06
C ALA A 204 -0.72 7.80 19.78
N LEU A 205 0.19 7.01 19.21
CA LEU A 205 0.69 5.79 19.85
C LEU A 205 1.52 6.13 21.11
N ILE A 206 2.39 7.14 21.06
CA ILE A 206 3.12 7.63 22.24
C ILE A 206 2.16 8.08 23.34
N LYS A 207 1.11 8.85 22.99
CA LYS A 207 0.09 9.31 23.94
C LYS A 207 -0.74 8.18 24.52
N ALA A 208 -1.08 7.18 23.73
CA ALA A 208 -1.79 5.98 24.20
C ALA A 208 -0.91 5.17 25.16
N TRP A 209 0.37 4.97 24.81
CA TRP A 209 1.35 4.30 25.66
C TRP A 209 1.54 4.98 27.01
N ALA A 210 1.58 6.32 27.03
CA ALA A 210 1.70 7.11 28.26
C ALA A 210 0.52 6.94 29.24
N ARG A 211 -0.68 6.56 28.74
CA ARG A 211 -1.85 6.27 29.59
C ARG A 211 -1.77 4.94 30.33
N LEU A 212 -0.86 4.06 29.89
CA LEU A 212 -0.73 2.67 30.37
C LEU A 212 0.39 2.49 31.40
N LYS A 213 0.92 3.55 31.95
CA LYS A 213 2.12 3.64 32.82
C LYS A 213 2.56 2.34 33.52
N GLU A 214 1.70 1.75 34.34
CA GLU A 214 2.03 0.57 35.14
C GLU A 214 2.01 -0.72 34.32
N GLU A 215 1.08 -0.82 33.37
CA GLU A 215 0.92 -2.01 32.50
C GLU A 215 2.07 -2.16 31.48
N THR A 216 2.81 -1.08 31.23
CA THR A 216 3.96 -1.09 30.30
C THR A 216 5.28 -1.51 30.98
N VAL A 217 5.27 -1.79 32.26
CA VAL A 217 6.47 -2.26 32.99
C VAL A 217 6.92 -3.59 32.41
N GLY A 218 8.17 -3.66 31.97
CA GLY A 218 8.74 -4.84 31.32
C GLY A 218 8.45 -4.95 29.82
N PHE A 219 7.74 -3.98 29.24
CA PHE A 219 7.52 -3.87 27.79
C PHE A 219 8.23 -2.64 27.22
N GLU A 220 8.50 -2.70 25.91
CA GLU A 220 9.11 -1.60 25.14
C GLU A 220 8.21 -1.17 23.99
N LEU A 221 8.21 0.13 23.67
CA LEU A 221 7.60 0.69 22.48
C LEU A 221 8.67 1.05 21.46
N LEU A 222 8.64 0.42 20.29
CA LEU A 222 9.66 0.53 19.25
C LEU A 222 9.12 1.25 18.01
N PHE A 223 9.79 2.30 17.57
CA PHE A 223 9.48 3.01 16.33
C PHE A 223 10.50 2.67 15.24
N MET A 224 10.04 2.05 14.14
CA MET A 224 10.81 1.72 12.94
C MET A 224 10.35 2.61 11.79
N GLY A 225 11.18 3.58 11.43
CA GLY A 225 10.92 4.51 10.34
C GLY A 225 11.63 5.83 10.51
N LYS A 226 11.49 6.68 9.50
CA LYS A 226 12.02 8.05 9.49
C LYS A 226 10.95 9.05 9.09
N GLY A 227 11.11 10.30 9.53
CA GLY A 227 10.30 11.46 9.18
C GLY A 227 11.12 12.62 8.68
N THR A 228 10.60 13.84 8.81
CA THR A 228 11.40 15.07 8.73
C THR A 228 12.05 15.32 10.08
N ASP A 229 13.18 15.98 10.08
CA ASP A 229 13.94 16.27 11.31
C ASP A 229 13.07 17.01 12.35
N GLU A 230 12.23 17.97 11.92
CA GLU A 230 11.34 18.70 12.80
C GLU A 230 10.29 17.79 13.45
N TYR A 231 9.76 16.82 12.69
CA TYR A 231 8.74 15.94 13.24
C TYR A 231 9.35 14.85 14.12
N GLU A 232 10.55 14.37 13.82
CA GLU A 232 11.30 13.46 14.70
C GLU A 232 11.64 14.16 16.03
N GLN A 233 12.14 15.40 16.00
CA GLN A 233 12.38 16.21 17.21
C GLN A 233 11.10 16.41 18.02
N TYR A 234 9.98 16.68 17.37
CA TYR A 234 8.67 16.76 18.05
C TYR A 234 8.31 15.46 18.78
N LEU A 235 8.52 14.29 18.16
CA LEU A 235 8.23 12.99 18.77
C LEU A 235 9.16 12.69 19.94
N HIS A 236 10.47 12.98 19.83
CA HIS A 236 11.42 12.84 20.95
C HIS A 236 11.03 13.73 22.12
N LYS A 237 10.75 15.01 21.85
CA LYS A 237 10.28 15.93 22.88
C LYS A 237 8.98 15.43 23.55
N LEU A 238 8.04 14.88 22.80
CA LEU A 238 6.81 14.32 23.35
C LEU A 238 7.09 13.14 24.29
N VAL A 239 8.05 12.27 23.98
CA VAL A 239 8.49 11.17 24.86
C VAL A 239 9.08 11.71 26.15
N ASP A 240 9.94 12.74 26.06
CA ASP A 240 10.56 13.39 27.23
C ASP A 240 9.54 14.11 28.12
N ASP A 241 8.65 14.90 27.51
CA ASP A 241 7.57 15.63 28.21
C ASP A 241 6.62 14.68 28.97
N LEU A 242 6.41 13.46 28.44
CA LEU A 242 5.59 12.40 29.06
C LEU A 242 6.39 11.50 30.01
N HIS A 243 7.69 11.74 30.18
CA HIS A 243 8.61 10.98 31.05
C HIS A 243 8.65 9.48 30.76
N LEU A 244 8.55 9.08 29.48
CA LEU A 244 8.57 7.68 29.03
C LEU A 244 10.02 7.20 28.90
N LYS A 245 10.38 6.12 29.60
CA LYS A 245 11.75 5.56 29.58
C LYS A 245 11.91 4.32 28.67
N ASN A 246 10.80 3.74 28.26
CA ASN A 246 10.72 2.48 27.51
C ASN A 246 10.25 2.69 26.07
N VAL A 247 10.70 3.78 25.43
CA VAL A 247 10.40 4.12 24.04
C VAL A 247 11.70 4.28 23.28
N SER A 248 11.84 3.59 22.14
CA SER A 248 13.04 3.61 21.30
C SER A 248 12.72 3.90 19.83
N PHE A 249 13.53 4.76 19.21
CA PHE A 249 13.47 5.07 17.78
C PHE A 249 14.64 4.40 17.07
N LEU A 250 14.35 3.42 16.21
CA LEU A 250 15.33 2.56 15.55
C LEU A 250 15.77 3.08 14.17
N GLY A 251 15.16 4.18 13.72
CA GLY A 251 15.37 4.69 12.37
C GLY A 251 14.79 3.77 11.29
N MET A 252 15.32 3.88 10.07
CA MET A 252 14.85 3.08 8.95
C MET A 252 15.32 1.63 9.09
N VAL A 253 14.37 0.70 9.16
CA VAL A 253 14.63 -0.75 9.23
C VAL A 253 14.04 -1.40 7.98
N THR A 254 14.83 -2.18 7.25
CA THR A 254 14.44 -2.80 5.98
C THR A 254 14.95 -4.23 5.87
N GLY A 255 14.52 -4.95 4.83
CA GLY A 255 15.03 -6.28 4.52
C GLY A 255 14.81 -7.30 5.65
N GLU A 256 15.78 -8.14 5.86
CA GLU A 256 15.74 -9.22 6.87
C GLU A 256 15.58 -8.71 8.30
N ASP A 257 16.26 -7.60 8.64
CA ASP A 257 16.18 -6.99 9.97
C ASP A 257 14.74 -6.53 10.30
N LYS A 258 14.01 -6.03 9.31
CA LYS A 258 12.60 -5.66 9.50
C LYS A 258 11.78 -6.88 9.94
N PHE A 259 11.91 -8.00 9.27
CA PHE A 259 11.15 -9.21 9.59
C PHE A 259 11.61 -9.86 10.89
N LYS A 260 12.91 -9.86 11.20
CA LYS A 260 13.43 -10.29 12.52
C LYS A 260 12.79 -9.51 13.67
N ARG A 261 12.66 -8.18 13.50
CA ARG A 261 12.03 -7.35 14.52
C ARG A 261 10.51 -7.56 14.59
N LEU A 262 9.83 -7.65 13.44
CA LEU A 262 8.40 -7.93 13.41
C LEU A 262 8.11 -9.25 14.14
N THR A 263 8.82 -10.34 13.81
CA THR A 263 8.59 -11.66 14.47
C THR A 263 8.83 -11.63 15.97
N SER A 264 9.68 -10.74 16.47
CA SER A 264 9.93 -10.60 17.91
C SER A 264 8.94 -9.69 18.65
N MET A 265 8.07 -8.98 17.90
CA MET A 265 7.07 -8.10 18.50
C MET A 265 5.86 -8.85 18.98
N ARG A 266 5.29 -8.38 20.09
CA ARG A 266 4.02 -8.85 20.61
C ARG A 266 2.87 -8.42 19.70
N VAL A 267 2.87 -7.14 19.32
CA VAL A 267 1.85 -6.51 18.47
C VAL A 267 2.48 -5.37 17.67
N LEU A 268 2.07 -5.19 16.43
CA LEU A 268 2.34 -3.98 15.66
C LEU A 268 1.15 -3.02 15.72
N CYS A 269 1.39 -1.72 15.97
CA CYS A 269 0.36 -0.69 15.94
C CYS A 269 0.42 0.16 14.67
N VAL A 270 -0.72 0.31 14.00
CA VAL A 270 -0.89 1.13 12.79
C VAL A 270 -2.00 2.16 13.03
N PRO A 271 -1.72 3.27 13.75
CA PRO A 271 -2.72 4.25 14.18
C PRO A 271 -3.02 5.32 13.13
N SER A 272 -2.85 5.03 11.86
CA SER A 272 -2.94 5.97 10.74
C SER A 272 -4.29 6.70 10.68
N LYS A 273 -4.31 7.99 10.27
CA LYS A 273 -5.54 8.74 9.94
C LYS A 273 -6.14 8.33 8.60
N THR A 274 -5.33 7.82 7.72
CA THR A 274 -5.73 7.38 6.39
C THR A 274 -4.71 6.36 5.88
N GLU A 275 -5.21 5.29 5.33
CA GLU A 275 -4.42 4.21 4.75
C GLU A 275 -5.14 3.71 3.49
N ASN A 276 -4.40 3.43 2.43
CA ASN A 276 -5.02 2.85 1.24
C ASN A 276 -5.16 1.34 1.40
N PHE A 277 -4.05 0.65 1.58
CA PHE A 277 -4.03 -0.78 1.85
C PHE A 277 -3.39 -1.07 3.22
N GLY A 278 -2.24 -0.45 3.51
CA GLY A 278 -1.50 -0.70 4.74
C GLY A 278 -0.55 -1.90 4.62
N MET A 279 0.44 -1.80 3.73
CA MET A 279 1.44 -2.86 3.53
C MET A 279 2.09 -3.31 4.83
N THR A 280 2.30 -2.39 5.79
CA THR A 280 2.87 -2.71 7.09
C THR A 280 2.01 -3.65 7.93
N VAL A 281 0.68 -3.62 7.74
CA VAL A 281 -0.24 -4.61 8.34
C VAL A 281 0.05 -5.99 7.76
N ALA A 282 0.08 -6.11 6.43
CA ALA A 282 0.37 -7.37 5.77
C ALA A 282 1.76 -7.92 6.10
N GLU A 283 2.77 -7.04 6.18
CA GLU A 283 4.14 -7.42 6.58
C GLU A 283 4.21 -7.94 8.02
N ALA A 284 3.44 -7.37 8.93
CA ALA A 284 3.36 -7.88 10.31
C ALA A 284 2.63 -9.22 10.38
N LEU A 285 1.50 -9.35 9.68
CA LEU A 285 0.72 -10.59 9.66
C LEU A 285 1.53 -11.77 9.09
N ILE A 286 2.26 -11.56 7.98
CA ILE A 286 3.11 -12.63 7.42
C ILE A 286 4.29 -12.98 8.36
N ALA A 287 4.73 -12.02 9.18
CA ALA A 287 5.70 -12.24 10.25
C ALA A 287 5.09 -12.85 11.53
N GLN A 288 3.84 -13.28 11.49
CA GLN A 288 3.08 -13.82 12.62
C GLN A 288 3.01 -12.86 13.82
N THR A 289 2.89 -11.57 13.51
CA THR A 289 2.71 -10.52 14.51
C THR A 289 1.31 -9.96 14.40
N PRO A 290 0.45 -10.12 15.41
CA PRO A 290 -0.86 -9.52 15.45
C PRO A 290 -0.81 -7.99 15.29
N VAL A 291 -1.88 -7.39 14.79
CA VAL A 291 -1.89 -5.95 14.47
C VAL A 291 -3.04 -5.24 15.16
N ILE A 292 -2.75 -4.11 15.79
CA ILE A 292 -3.75 -3.11 16.18
C ILE A 292 -3.79 -2.07 15.06
N CYS A 293 -4.89 -2.00 14.31
CA CYS A 293 -5.05 -1.10 13.19
C CYS A 293 -6.32 -0.26 13.31
N THR A 294 -6.24 1.01 12.95
CA THR A 294 -7.42 1.87 12.94
C THR A 294 -8.33 1.57 11.74
N LYS A 295 -9.65 1.76 11.91
CA LYS A 295 -10.69 1.57 10.90
C LYS A 295 -10.53 2.46 9.65
N THR A 296 -9.52 3.28 9.62
CA THR A 296 -9.10 4.06 8.44
C THR A 296 -8.33 3.23 7.40
N ALA A 297 -7.88 2.04 7.78
CA ALA A 297 -7.30 1.04 6.88
C ALA A 297 -8.29 -0.12 6.66
N PRO A 298 -8.28 -0.76 5.48
CA PRO A 298 -9.29 -1.75 5.08
C PRO A 298 -8.96 -3.17 5.62
N TRP A 299 -8.78 -3.30 6.93
CA TRP A 299 -8.37 -4.55 7.58
C TRP A 299 -9.39 -5.06 8.60
N GLU A 300 -10.68 -5.04 8.24
CA GLU A 300 -11.76 -5.63 9.05
C GLU A 300 -11.50 -7.12 9.38
N GLU A 301 -10.75 -7.80 8.53
CA GLU A 301 -10.34 -9.19 8.70
C GLU A 301 -9.50 -9.42 9.96
N LEU A 302 -8.85 -8.39 10.52
CA LEU A 302 -8.16 -8.51 11.81
C LEU A 302 -9.09 -9.02 12.91
N ASN A 303 -10.33 -8.52 12.94
CA ASN A 303 -11.35 -8.95 13.90
C ASN A 303 -11.96 -10.30 13.48
N THR A 304 -12.39 -10.44 12.22
CA THR A 304 -13.14 -11.62 11.76
C THR A 304 -12.28 -12.88 11.65
N ARG A 305 -10.96 -12.72 11.49
CA ARG A 305 -9.96 -13.81 11.45
C ARG A 305 -9.19 -13.98 12.76
N HIS A 306 -9.52 -13.21 13.80
CA HIS A 306 -8.83 -13.24 15.08
C HIS A 306 -7.31 -13.16 14.95
N CYS A 307 -6.82 -12.17 14.18
CA CYS A 307 -5.38 -11.95 13.97
C CYS A 307 -4.92 -10.53 14.36
N GLY A 308 -5.76 -9.80 15.08
CA GLY A 308 -5.49 -8.47 15.55
C GLY A 308 -6.77 -7.74 15.95
N TRP A 309 -6.69 -6.42 15.99
CA TRP A 309 -7.78 -5.52 16.37
C TRP A 309 -7.96 -4.42 15.32
N TRP A 310 -9.16 -4.26 14.85
CA TRP A 310 -9.56 -3.19 13.94
C TRP A 310 -10.48 -2.22 14.68
N VAL A 311 -9.94 -1.05 15.06
CA VAL A 311 -10.49 -0.20 16.11
C VAL A 311 -10.70 1.24 15.67
N ASP A 312 -11.45 2.01 16.46
CA ASP A 312 -11.66 3.43 16.19
C ASP A 312 -10.38 4.26 16.38
N ASN A 313 -10.30 5.39 15.68
CA ASN A 313 -9.08 6.18 15.56
C ASN A 313 -9.00 7.27 16.65
N ASP A 314 -9.16 6.92 17.91
CA ASP A 314 -8.96 7.79 19.07
C ASP A 314 -7.92 7.20 20.03
N ILE A 315 -7.36 8.04 20.88
CA ILE A 315 -6.27 7.65 21.78
C ILE A 315 -6.74 6.72 22.90
N ASP A 316 -7.97 6.90 23.37
CA ASP A 316 -8.51 6.08 24.47
C ASP A 316 -8.75 4.65 24.02
N THR A 317 -9.40 4.48 22.87
CA THR A 317 -9.59 3.17 22.24
C THR A 317 -8.25 2.50 21.96
N LEU A 318 -7.27 3.25 21.44
CA LEU A 318 -5.94 2.71 21.16
C LEU A 318 -5.25 2.24 22.44
N ALA A 319 -5.31 3.03 23.52
CA ALA A 319 -4.74 2.66 24.82
C ALA A 319 -5.42 1.42 25.42
N GLN A 320 -6.77 1.37 25.39
CA GLN A 320 -7.54 0.22 25.84
C GLN A 320 -7.14 -1.06 25.10
N THR A 321 -7.04 -0.99 23.78
CA THR A 321 -6.68 -2.14 22.95
C THR A 321 -5.24 -2.59 23.18
N ILE A 322 -4.30 -1.66 23.37
CA ILE A 322 -2.93 -2.00 23.76
C ILE A 322 -2.92 -2.71 25.12
N ARG A 323 -3.67 -2.21 26.10
CA ARG A 323 -3.82 -2.86 27.42
C ARG A 323 -4.29 -4.31 27.26
N GLU A 324 -5.34 -4.54 26.48
CA GLU A 324 -5.85 -5.88 26.20
C GLU A 324 -4.75 -6.78 25.61
N ALA A 325 -4.02 -6.27 24.61
CA ALA A 325 -2.93 -7.01 23.98
C ALA A 325 -1.78 -7.31 24.95
N LEU A 326 -1.46 -6.42 25.90
CA LEU A 326 -0.42 -6.66 26.90
C LEU A 326 -0.82 -7.75 27.91
N LEU A 327 -2.11 -7.85 28.25
CA LEU A 327 -2.63 -8.78 29.25
C LEU A 327 -2.89 -10.20 28.68
N LEU A 328 -2.99 -10.38 27.37
CA LEU A 328 -3.22 -11.71 26.79
C LEU A 328 -2.06 -12.66 27.11
N PRO A 329 -2.32 -13.96 27.32
CA PRO A 329 -1.27 -14.99 27.35
C PRO A 329 -0.46 -15.00 26.06
N GLN A 330 0.83 -15.34 26.12
CA GLN A 330 1.69 -15.44 24.94
C GLN A 330 1.13 -16.45 23.90
N SER A 331 0.53 -17.55 24.36
CA SER A 331 -0.11 -18.54 23.49
C SER A 331 -1.24 -17.99 22.63
N GLU A 332 -2.03 -17.04 23.16
CA GLU A 332 -3.08 -16.37 22.37
C GLU A 332 -2.48 -15.42 21.34
N ILE A 333 -1.43 -14.68 21.69
CA ILE A 333 -0.69 -13.83 20.76
C ILE A 333 -0.11 -14.68 19.60
N ASP A 334 0.46 -15.85 19.92
CA ASP A 334 1.03 -16.74 18.91
C ASP A 334 -0.04 -17.29 17.97
N LYS A 335 -1.19 -17.72 18.51
CA LYS A 335 -2.33 -18.17 17.72
C LYS A 335 -2.90 -17.07 16.82
N MET A 336 -3.01 -15.84 17.32
CA MET A 336 -3.39 -14.69 16.50
C MET A 336 -2.38 -14.45 15.37
N GLY A 337 -1.09 -14.61 15.65
CA GLY A 337 -0.02 -14.53 14.65
C GLY A 337 -0.15 -15.61 13.56
N GLU A 338 -0.42 -16.85 13.93
CA GLU A 338 -0.66 -17.95 12.98
C GLU A 338 -1.87 -17.67 12.08
N ASN A 339 -2.97 -17.19 12.66
CA ASN A 339 -4.15 -16.79 11.91
C ASN A 339 -3.84 -15.68 10.90
N GLY A 340 -3.02 -14.69 11.30
CA GLY A 340 -2.58 -13.60 10.44
C GLY A 340 -1.75 -14.09 9.26
N LYS A 341 -0.80 -14.97 9.50
CA LYS A 341 0.00 -15.59 8.43
C LYS A 341 -0.89 -16.35 7.46
N LEU A 342 -1.79 -17.18 7.97
CA LEU A 342 -2.73 -17.97 7.16
C LEU A 342 -3.61 -17.03 6.30
N LEU A 343 -4.10 -15.93 6.85
CA LEU A 343 -4.87 -14.92 6.10
C LEU A 343 -4.08 -14.39 4.90
N ILE A 344 -2.80 -14.02 5.09
CA ILE A 344 -1.97 -13.49 4.00
C ILE A 344 -1.67 -14.58 2.97
N GLU A 345 -1.27 -15.77 3.40
CA GLU A 345 -0.94 -16.89 2.52
C GLU A 345 -2.15 -17.35 1.69
N THR A 346 -3.36 -17.20 2.21
CA THR A 346 -4.59 -17.62 1.52
C THR A 346 -5.11 -16.57 0.54
N ASN A 347 -5.00 -15.26 0.85
CA ASN A 347 -5.76 -14.24 0.13
C ASN A 347 -4.92 -13.16 -0.56
N TYR A 348 -3.66 -12.97 -0.14
CA TYR A 348 -2.90 -11.76 -0.46
C TYR A 348 -1.55 -12.01 -1.13
N THR A 349 -1.16 -13.28 -1.36
CA THR A 349 0.12 -13.56 -2.01
C THR A 349 0.18 -12.94 -3.40
N ASP A 350 1.37 -12.61 -3.83
CA ASP A 350 1.65 -12.05 -5.15
C ASP A 350 1.05 -12.91 -6.28
N THR A 351 1.16 -14.25 -6.17
CA THR A 351 0.59 -15.18 -7.13
C THR A 351 -0.94 -15.11 -7.18
N GLN A 352 -1.63 -15.04 -6.04
CA GLN A 352 -3.10 -14.97 -6.01
C GLN A 352 -3.61 -13.64 -6.54
N ILE A 353 -2.95 -12.55 -6.20
CA ILE A 353 -3.29 -11.23 -6.71
C ILE A 353 -3.01 -11.13 -8.22
N ALA A 354 -1.90 -11.72 -8.69
CA ALA A 354 -1.59 -11.81 -10.12
C ALA A 354 -2.63 -12.63 -10.90
N LEU A 355 -3.15 -13.72 -10.32
CA LEU A 355 -4.25 -14.49 -10.92
C LEU A 355 -5.53 -13.65 -11.07
N LYS A 356 -5.92 -12.90 -10.05
CA LYS A 356 -7.07 -11.98 -10.14
C LYS A 356 -6.85 -10.90 -11.21
N MET A 357 -5.66 -10.32 -11.28
CA MET A 357 -5.36 -9.31 -12.30
C MET A 357 -5.36 -9.91 -13.72
N LYS A 358 -4.86 -11.12 -13.88
CA LYS A 358 -4.95 -11.87 -15.15
C LYS A 358 -6.40 -12.11 -15.55
N GLN A 359 -7.25 -12.59 -14.65
CA GLN A 359 -8.68 -12.78 -14.88
C GLN A 359 -9.38 -11.48 -15.28
N LEU A 360 -9.04 -10.36 -14.63
CA LEU A 360 -9.57 -9.04 -14.99
C LEU A 360 -9.21 -8.69 -16.44
N TYR A 361 -7.95 -8.83 -16.83
CA TYR A 361 -7.52 -8.49 -18.20
C TYR A 361 -8.14 -9.40 -19.25
N GLU A 362 -8.22 -10.70 -18.98
CA GLU A 362 -8.90 -11.67 -19.84
C GLU A 362 -10.37 -11.31 -19.99
N TRP A 363 -11.09 -11.04 -18.92
CA TRP A 363 -12.48 -10.60 -18.95
C TRP A 363 -12.68 -9.34 -19.79
N ILE A 364 -11.84 -8.32 -19.62
CA ILE A 364 -11.91 -7.07 -20.39
C ILE A 364 -11.74 -7.32 -21.89
N LEU A 365 -10.85 -8.23 -22.29
CA LEU A 365 -10.50 -8.43 -23.68
C LEU A 365 -11.37 -9.45 -24.41
N THR A 366 -11.87 -10.45 -23.72
CA THR A 366 -12.61 -11.57 -24.34
C THR A 366 -14.10 -11.59 -23.99
N GLY A 367 -14.51 -10.82 -22.99
CA GLY A 367 -15.85 -10.94 -22.40
C GLY A 367 -15.96 -12.22 -21.55
N GLY A 368 -17.16 -12.73 -21.42
CA GLY A 368 -17.44 -13.91 -20.61
C GLY A 368 -18.01 -13.57 -19.24
N GLU A 369 -17.93 -14.53 -18.31
CA GLU A 369 -18.44 -14.35 -16.96
C GLU A 369 -17.65 -13.29 -16.19
N LYS A 370 -18.37 -12.33 -15.62
CA LYS A 370 -17.78 -11.24 -14.86
C LYS A 370 -17.15 -11.79 -13.56
N PRO A 371 -15.87 -11.52 -13.27
CA PRO A 371 -15.24 -11.96 -12.03
C PRO A 371 -15.98 -11.40 -10.80
N GLU A 372 -16.09 -12.19 -9.72
CA GLU A 372 -16.78 -11.81 -8.48
C GLU A 372 -16.24 -10.52 -7.84
N PHE A 373 -14.98 -10.22 -8.04
CA PHE A 373 -14.31 -9.01 -7.53
C PHE A 373 -14.54 -7.77 -8.42
N VAL A 374 -15.37 -7.85 -9.48
CA VAL A 374 -15.75 -6.73 -10.36
C VAL A 374 -17.17 -6.28 -10.04
N TYR A 375 -17.32 -5.02 -9.69
CA TYR A 375 -18.58 -4.36 -9.31
C TYR A 375 -18.96 -3.32 -10.36
N GLU A 376 -20.26 -3.13 -10.55
CA GLU A 376 -20.87 -2.07 -11.39
C GLU A 376 -21.38 -0.91 -10.54
#